data_d0082300772352a3f48eba4191bb8578
#
_entry.id   d0082300772352a3f48eba4191bb8578
#
_cell.length_a   1.000
_cell.length_b   1.000
_cell.length_c   1.000
_cell.angle_alpha   90.00
_cell.angle_beta   90.00
_cell.angle_gamma   90.00
#
_symmetry.space_group_name_H-M   'P 1'
#
loop_
_entity.id
_entity.type
_entity.pdbx_description
1 polymer ?
#
loop_
_entity_poly.entity_id
_entity_poly.type
_entity_poly.pdbx_seq_one_letter_code
_entity_poly.pdbx_strand_id
1 'polypeptide(L)'
;KEIGHMGKVTPLKIDVNDGRLPQKDKGLDMKDFSSVAELRRDQLEKLAAGFRMFAHFGFNEGVAGHITYRDPEFPDHFWVNPLGVHFSQISVSDLILVNHDGEVVQGDKAVNVAAFAIHSRLHKARPDVNAAAHSHSIYGRTFSTLGKLLDPISQDACAFYETQGIYKDFSGVVEEVDEGDLIAEALGDKKV
;
A
#
# COMPACT_ATOMS: atom_id res chain seq x y z
N LYS A 1 15.03 26.56 5.10
CA LYS A 1 15.13 25.35 5.94
C LYS A 1 15.90 24.33 5.13
N GLU A 2 17.07 23.96 5.60
CA GLU A 2 17.92 22.96 4.96
C GLU A 2 17.23 21.60 5.05
N ILE A 3 17.08 20.93 3.90
CA ILE A 3 16.66 19.53 3.81
C ILE A 3 17.84 18.73 4.36
N GLY A 4 17.64 18.10 5.52
CA GLY A 4 18.67 17.32 6.18
C GLY A 4 19.20 16.23 5.25
N HIS A 5 20.52 16.06 5.27
CA HIS A 5 21.24 15.03 4.55
C HIS A 5 20.71 13.66 5.02
N MET A 6 19.95 12.98 4.14
CA MET A 6 19.61 11.58 4.34
C MET A 6 20.91 10.76 4.36
N GLY A 7 21.16 10.10 5.49
CA GLY A 7 22.31 9.22 5.66
C GLY A 7 22.36 8.14 4.58
N LYS A 8 23.55 7.68 4.25
CA LYS A 8 23.74 6.56 3.31
C LYS A 8 23.03 5.33 3.87
N VAL A 9 21.91 4.96 3.24
CA VAL A 9 21.22 3.72 3.54
C VAL A 9 22.10 2.56 3.07
N THR A 10 22.50 1.70 3.99
CA THR A 10 23.18 0.45 3.64
C THR A 10 22.14 -0.47 3.01
N PRO A 11 22.33 -0.92 1.76
CA PRO A 11 21.34 -1.81 1.13
C PRO A 11 21.14 -3.07 1.97
N LEU A 12 19.90 -3.38 2.31
CA LEU A 12 19.54 -4.63 2.95
C LEU A 12 19.92 -5.77 2.00
N LYS A 13 20.89 -6.61 2.40
CA LYS A 13 21.18 -7.84 1.66
C LYS A 13 20.13 -8.86 2.04
N ILE A 14 19.08 -8.94 1.24
CA ILE A 14 18.05 -9.97 1.38
C ILE A 14 18.68 -11.29 0.94
N ASP A 15 18.86 -12.21 1.87
CA ASP A 15 19.21 -13.59 1.53
C ASP A 15 17.95 -14.27 0.99
N VAL A 16 17.90 -14.44 -0.32
CA VAL A 16 16.77 -15.07 -1.04
C VAL A 16 16.66 -16.58 -0.78
N ASN A 17 17.52 -17.15 0.08
CA ASN A 17 17.64 -18.58 0.33
C ASN A 17 17.16 -19.05 1.72
N ASP A 18 16.65 -18.18 2.58
CA ASP A 18 16.07 -18.62 3.85
C ASP A 18 14.67 -19.22 3.61
N GLY A 19 14.60 -20.55 3.62
CA GLY A 19 13.48 -21.36 3.14
C GLY A 19 12.22 -21.39 4.03
N ARG A 20 11.88 -20.35 4.78
CA ARG A 20 10.64 -20.31 5.59
C ARG A 20 9.52 -19.62 4.82
N LEU A 21 8.56 -20.42 4.37
CA LEU A 21 7.32 -19.87 3.83
C LEU A 21 6.40 -19.38 4.97
N PRO A 22 5.72 -18.22 4.81
CA PRO A 22 4.68 -17.79 5.73
C PRO A 22 3.55 -18.83 5.79
N GLN A 23 2.86 -18.92 6.93
CA GLN A 23 1.74 -19.86 7.08
C GLN A 23 0.62 -19.53 6.10
N LYS A 24 0.08 -20.55 5.43
CA LYS A 24 -1.02 -20.41 4.47
C LYS A 24 -2.25 -19.79 5.16
N ASP A 25 -2.72 -18.69 4.58
CA ASP A 25 -4.02 -18.13 4.97
C ASP A 25 -5.14 -19.01 4.41
N LYS A 26 -6.11 -19.40 5.26
CA LYS A 26 -7.12 -20.45 4.96
C LYS A 26 -8.27 -19.93 4.09
N GLY A 27 -8.02 -19.17 3.06
CA GLY A 27 -9.15 -18.61 2.30
C GLY A 27 -8.94 -18.37 0.81
N LEU A 28 -7.72 -18.44 0.33
CA LEU A 28 -7.40 -18.27 -1.09
C LEU A 28 -6.75 -19.55 -1.60
N ASP A 29 -7.05 -19.89 -2.87
CA ASP A 29 -6.34 -20.95 -3.59
C ASP A 29 -4.87 -20.51 -3.76
N MET A 30 -4.10 -20.75 -2.70
CA MET A 30 -2.71 -20.31 -2.61
C MET A 30 -1.87 -21.20 -3.49
N LYS A 31 -1.30 -20.62 -4.53
CA LYS A 31 -0.24 -21.21 -5.31
C LYS A 31 0.88 -21.71 -4.39
N ASP A 32 1.28 -22.95 -4.54
CA ASP A 32 2.39 -23.49 -3.75
C ASP A 32 3.71 -22.89 -4.27
N PHE A 33 4.36 -22.08 -3.44
CA PHE A 33 5.66 -21.50 -3.74
C PHE A 33 6.77 -22.34 -3.13
N SER A 34 7.88 -22.49 -3.85
CA SER A 34 9.02 -23.28 -3.40
C SER A 34 9.95 -22.52 -2.46
N SER A 35 9.85 -21.18 -2.45
CA SER A 35 10.68 -20.30 -1.63
C SER A 35 10.01 -18.95 -1.37
N VAL A 36 10.49 -18.24 -0.35
CA VAL A 36 10.08 -16.85 -0.07
C VAL A 36 10.40 -15.92 -1.25
N ALA A 37 11.51 -16.15 -1.93
CA ALA A 37 11.89 -15.38 -3.10
C ALA A 37 10.89 -15.55 -4.26
N GLU A 38 10.39 -16.75 -4.48
CA GLU A 38 9.35 -17.02 -5.49
C GLU A 38 8.02 -16.37 -5.10
N LEU A 39 7.62 -16.49 -3.84
CA LEU A 39 6.44 -15.80 -3.31
C LEU A 39 6.55 -14.29 -3.47
N ARG A 40 7.67 -13.69 -3.06
CA ARG A 40 7.93 -12.24 -3.21
C ARG A 40 7.82 -11.82 -4.66
N ARG A 41 8.43 -12.55 -5.57
CA ARG A 41 8.38 -12.25 -7.00
C ARG A 41 6.95 -12.25 -7.53
N ASP A 42 6.16 -13.27 -7.21
CA ASP A 42 4.74 -13.36 -7.60
C ASP A 42 3.93 -12.16 -7.05
N GLN A 43 4.19 -11.76 -5.80
CA GLN A 43 3.55 -10.61 -5.17
C GLN A 43 3.92 -9.30 -5.86
N LEU A 44 5.19 -9.10 -6.20
CA LEU A 44 5.65 -7.89 -6.90
C LEU A 44 5.12 -7.82 -8.34
N GLU A 45 5.01 -8.94 -9.03
CA GLU A 45 4.38 -9.01 -10.36
C GLU A 45 2.89 -8.62 -10.27
N LYS A 46 2.16 -9.08 -9.25
CA LYS A 46 0.76 -8.70 -8.98
C LYS A 46 0.63 -7.24 -8.57
N LEU A 47 1.55 -6.73 -7.76
CA LEU A 47 1.57 -5.32 -7.36
C LEU A 47 1.77 -4.41 -8.59
N ALA A 48 2.74 -4.72 -9.44
CA ALA A 48 2.97 -3.98 -10.68
C ALA A 48 1.76 -4.06 -11.63
N ALA A 49 1.11 -5.23 -11.73
CA ALA A 49 -0.13 -5.41 -12.49
C ALA A 49 -1.26 -4.56 -11.90
N GLY A 50 -1.40 -4.48 -10.58
CA GLY A 50 -2.37 -3.66 -9.88
C GLY A 50 -2.26 -2.17 -10.25
N PHE A 51 -1.05 -1.62 -10.28
CA PHE A 51 -0.81 -0.25 -10.73
C PHE A 51 -1.28 -0.03 -12.18
N ARG A 52 -0.96 -0.94 -13.08
CA ARG A 52 -1.37 -0.85 -14.50
C ARG A 52 -2.89 -0.97 -14.66
N MET A 53 -3.55 -1.80 -13.86
CA MET A 53 -5.01 -1.89 -13.82
C MET A 53 -5.62 -0.57 -13.32
N PHE A 54 -5.07 0.03 -12.26
CA PHE A 54 -5.54 1.34 -11.78
C PHE A 54 -5.39 2.41 -12.84
N ALA A 55 -4.27 2.44 -13.58
CA ALA A 55 -4.10 3.35 -14.70
C ALA A 55 -5.12 3.10 -15.83
N HIS A 56 -5.37 1.82 -16.16
CA HIS A 56 -6.33 1.44 -17.21
C HIS A 56 -7.76 1.91 -16.89
N PHE A 57 -8.16 1.83 -15.61
CA PHE A 57 -9.49 2.27 -15.18
C PHE A 57 -9.57 3.76 -14.76
N GLY A 58 -8.48 4.52 -14.92
CA GLY A 58 -8.46 5.94 -14.57
C GLY A 58 -8.48 6.22 -13.07
N PHE A 59 -7.87 5.35 -12.27
CA PHE A 59 -7.77 5.50 -10.81
C PHE A 59 -6.47 6.20 -10.38
N ASN A 60 -5.70 6.69 -11.32
CA ASN A 60 -4.49 7.46 -11.10
C ASN A 60 -4.72 8.93 -11.45
N GLU A 61 -4.07 9.83 -10.70
CA GLU A 61 -4.09 11.27 -10.98
C GLU A 61 -2.76 11.89 -10.58
N GLY A 62 -2.01 12.36 -11.59
CA GLY A 62 -0.69 12.96 -11.36
C GLY A 62 0.25 12.04 -10.60
N VAL A 63 0.72 12.50 -9.46
CA VAL A 63 1.55 11.74 -8.51
C VAL A 63 0.74 11.15 -7.34
N ALA A 64 -0.57 11.36 -7.33
CA ALA A 64 -1.45 10.90 -6.28
C ALA A 64 -1.79 9.42 -6.43
N GLY A 65 -1.98 8.78 -5.29
CA GLY A 65 -2.27 7.35 -5.22
C GLY A 65 -1.02 6.49 -5.03
N HIS A 66 -1.22 5.39 -4.35
CA HIS A 66 -0.17 4.41 -4.08
C HIS A 66 -0.81 3.07 -3.73
N ILE A 67 -0.11 2.00 -4.01
CA ILE A 67 -0.49 0.65 -3.59
C ILE A 67 0.72 0.06 -2.89
N THR A 68 0.48 -0.55 -1.73
CA THR A 68 1.53 -1.20 -0.95
C THR A 68 1.25 -2.69 -0.81
N TYR A 69 2.32 -3.45 -0.67
CA TYR A 69 2.26 -4.85 -0.33
C TYR A 69 3.32 -5.17 0.72
N ARG A 70 2.89 -5.79 1.84
CA ARG A 70 3.79 -6.20 2.93
C ARG A 70 4.80 -7.22 2.42
N ASP A 71 6.07 -7.06 2.77
CA ASP A 71 7.09 -8.06 2.41
C ASP A 71 6.82 -9.39 3.14
N PRO A 72 6.90 -10.53 2.45
CA PRO A 72 6.60 -11.83 3.05
C PRO A 72 7.65 -12.32 4.05
N GLU A 73 8.84 -11.74 4.05
CA GLU A 73 9.96 -12.11 4.94
C GLU A 73 10.17 -11.07 6.04
N PHE A 74 9.95 -9.80 5.71
CA PHE A 74 10.13 -8.67 6.62
C PHE A 74 8.78 -7.99 6.88
N PRO A 75 8.01 -8.42 7.88
CA PRO A 75 6.63 -7.95 8.11
C PRO A 75 6.53 -6.47 8.50
N ASP A 76 7.62 -5.85 8.88
CA ASP A 76 7.78 -4.42 9.16
C ASP A 76 8.23 -3.61 7.92
N HIS A 77 8.27 -4.23 6.74
CA HIS A 77 8.58 -3.60 5.46
C HIS A 77 7.43 -3.80 4.48
N PHE A 78 7.30 -2.86 3.54
CA PHE A 78 6.33 -2.96 2.45
C PHE A 78 6.90 -2.44 1.13
N TRP A 79 6.48 -3.05 0.06
CA TRP A 79 6.76 -2.63 -1.31
C TRP A 79 5.76 -1.57 -1.75
N VAL A 80 6.23 -0.56 -2.47
CA VAL A 80 5.43 0.57 -2.92
C VAL A 80 5.97 1.15 -4.24
N ASN A 81 5.15 1.91 -4.96
CA ASN A 81 5.60 2.67 -6.12
C ASN A 81 6.49 3.85 -5.71
N PRO A 82 7.51 4.17 -6.49
CA PRO A 82 8.31 5.35 -6.27
C PRO A 82 7.53 6.63 -6.60
N LEU A 83 7.92 7.74 -5.99
CA LEU A 83 7.38 9.06 -6.32
C LEU A 83 7.67 9.42 -7.78
N GLY A 84 6.67 9.98 -8.46
CA GLY A 84 6.81 10.58 -9.79
C GLY A 84 6.78 9.61 -10.98
N VAL A 85 6.57 8.30 -10.73
CA VAL A 85 6.38 7.33 -11.81
C VAL A 85 4.90 7.07 -12.02
N HIS A 86 4.40 7.31 -13.23
CA HIS A 86 3.00 7.09 -13.57
C HIS A 86 2.63 5.60 -13.46
N PHE A 87 1.45 5.30 -12.96
CA PHE A 87 0.99 3.92 -12.71
C PHE A 87 1.10 3.00 -13.93
N SER A 88 0.80 3.50 -15.13
CA SER A 88 0.92 2.71 -16.37
C SER A 88 2.35 2.29 -16.72
N GLN A 89 3.35 2.92 -16.11
CA GLN A 89 4.77 2.67 -16.37
C GLN A 89 5.43 1.81 -15.29
N ILE A 90 4.73 1.56 -14.17
CA ILE A 90 5.29 0.77 -13.09
C ILE A 90 5.56 -0.67 -13.56
N SER A 91 6.77 -1.11 -13.31
CA SER A 91 7.25 -2.48 -13.47
C SER A 91 7.79 -2.99 -12.13
N VAL A 92 8.07 -4.28 -12.03
CA VAL A 92 8.64 -4.88 -10.81
C VAL A 92 9.95 -4.21 -10.40
N SER A 93 10.80 -3.84 -11.37
CA SER A 93 12.09 -3.19 -11.12
C SER A 93 11.97 -1.74 -10.63
N ASP A 94 10.81 -1.12 -10.75
CA ASP A 94 10.57 0.23 -10.24
C ASP A 94 10.15 0.24 -8.77
N LEU A 95 9.62 -0.88 -8.26
CA LEU A 95 9.13 -0.97 -6.90
C LEU A 95 10.26 -0.81 -5.90
N ILE A 96 9.99 -0.07 -4.82
CA ILE A 96 10.91 0.16 -3.72
C ILE A 96 10.43 -0.52 -2.46
N LEU A 97 11.35 -1.01 -1.64
CA LEU A 97 11.06 -1.56 -0.31
C LEU A 97 11.33 -0.50 0.75
N VAL A 98 10.33 -0.24 1.60
CA VAL A 98 10.37 0.78 2.64
C VAL A 98 10.09 0.11 3.99
N ASN A 99 10.84 0.50 5.02
CA ASN A 99 10.57 0.07 6.40
C ASN A 99 9.55 1.01 7.09
N HIS A 100 9.12 0.65 8.31
CA HIS A 100 8.17 1.47 9.07
C HIS A 100 8.72 2.80 9.59
N ASP A 101 10.02 3.06 9.41
CA ASP A 101 10.67 4.33 9.76
C ASP A 101 10.80 5.27 8.54
N GLY A 102 10.33 4.84 7.35
CA GLY A 102 10.34 5.63 6.11
C GLY A 102 11.63 5.50 5.31
N GLU A 103 12.53 4.62 5.70
CA GLU A 103 13.78 4.42 4.97
C GLU A 103 13.55 3.49 3.77
N VAL A 104 14.03 3.90 2.61
CA VAL A 104 14.08 3.04 1.43
C VAL A 104 15.26 2.07 1.61
N VAL A 105 14.96 0.80 1.89
CA VAL A 105 15.96 -0.24 2.13
C VAL A 105 16.34 -1.00 0.87
N GLN A 106 15.49 -0.95 -0.16
CA GLN A 106 15.79 -1.45 -1.50
C GLN A 106 15.17 -0.56 -2.57
N GLY A 107 15.93 -0.27 -3.62
CA GLY A 107 15.59 0.66 -4.69
C GLY A 107 16.43 1.94 -4.62
N ASP A 108 16.31 2.77 -5.66
CA ASP A 108 17.12 4.00 -5.84
C ASP A 108 16.26 5.26 -5.94
N LYS A 109 14.94 5.12 -5.84
CA LYS A 109 13.98 6.22 -5.99
C LYS A 109 13.37 6.62 -4.64
N ALA A 110 12.87 7.85 -4.58
CA ALA A 110 12.24 8.37 -3.38
C ALA A 110 10.83 7.79 -3.17
N VAL A 111 10.45 7.58 -1.90
CA VAL A 111 9.08 7.26 -1.52
C VAL A 111 8.22 8.53 -1.48
N ASN A 112 6.93 8.39 -1.77
CA ASN A 112 5.96 9.45 -1.54
C ASN A 112 5.70 9.57 -0.03
N VAL A 113 5.88 10.76 0.56
CA VAL A 113 5.70 11.00 2.00
C VAL A 113 4.29 10.64 2.47
N ALA A 114 3.25 11.01 1.71
CA ALA A 114 1.87 10.66 2.04
C ALA A 114 1.62 9.14 1.97
N ALA A 115 2.26 8.44 1.01
CA ALA A 115 2.20 6.98 0.94
C ALA A 115 2.80 6.35 2.19
N PHE A 116 3.94 6.86 2.63
CA PHE A 116 4.59 6.39 3.85
C PHE A 116 3.73 6.70 5.09
N ALA A 117 3.31 7.96 5.30
CA ALA A 117 2.57 8.38 6.47
C ALA A 117 1.29 7.55 6.69
N ILE A 118 0.53 7.27 5.64
CA ILE A 118 -0.71 6.50 5.74
C ILE A 118 -0.43 5.00 5.83
N HIS A 119 0.31 4.45 4.86
CA HIS A 119 0.40 2.99 4.71
C HIS A 119 1.32 2.34 5.75
N SER A 120 2.37 3.03 6.22
CA SER A 120 3.19 2.50 7.32
C SER A 120 2.37 2.30 8.59
N ARG A 121 1.49 3.27 8.90
CA ARG A 121 0.62 3.20 10.09
C ARG A 121 -0.47 2.16 9.92
N LEU A 122 -1.06 2.06 8.72
CA LEU A 122 -2.03 1.02 8.42
C LEU A 122 -1.42 -0.38 8.56
N HIS A 123 -0.27 -0.63 7.93
CA HIS A 123 0.42 -1.91 8.05
C HIS A 123 0.84 -2.23 9.49
N LYS A 124 1.22 -1.22 10.28
CA LYS A 124 1.56 -1.40 11.68
C LYS A 124 0.33 -1.76 12.54
N ALA A 125 -0.79 -1.05 12.33
CA ALA A 125 -2.03 -1.27 13.07
C ALA A 125 -2.75 -2.59 12.68
N ARG A 126 -2.56 -3.04 11.43
CA ARG A 126 -3.25 -4.19 10.83
C ARG A 126 -2.26 -5.22 10.29
N PRO A 127 -1.64 -6.03 11.17
CA PRO A 127 -0.70 -7.10 10.74
C PRO A 127 -1.35 -8.15 9.83
N ASP A 128 -2.68 -8.28 9.85
CA ASP A 128 -3.48 -9.14 8.99
C ASP A 128 -3.66 -8.59 7.57
N VAL A 129 -3.42 -7.29 7.35
CA VAL A 129 -3.52 -6.65 6.04
C VAL A 129 -2.19 -6.77 5.29
N ASN A 130 -2.19 -7.50 4.19
CA ASN A 130 -1.01 -7.68 3.35
C ASN A 130 -0.87 -6.59 2.28
N ALA A 131 -1.99 -6.08 1.76
CA ALA A 131 -1.98 -5.04 0.73
C ALA A 131 -2.94 -3.91 1.10
N ALA A 132 -2.55 -2.69 0.74
CA ALA A 132 -3.39 -1.51 0.86
C ALA A 132 -3.30 -0.66 -0.40
N ALA A 133 -4.41 -0.09 -0.83
CA ALA A 133 -4.48 0.74 -2.02
C ALA A 133 -5.15 2.08 -1.72
N HIS A 134 -4.53 3.16 -2.21
CA HIS A 134 -5.07 4.51 -2.20
C HIS A 134 -5.18 5.02 -3.63
N SER A 135 -6.35 5.50 -4.01
CA SER A 135 -6.55 6.05 -5.34
C SER A 135 -7.36 7.35 -5.30
N HIS A 136 -7.17 8.17 -6.32
CA HIS A 136 -7.91 9.43 -6.52
C HIS A 136 -8.91 9.31 -7.68
N SER A 137 -9.64 8.19 -7.77
CA SER A 137 -10.65 8.02 -8.81
C SER A 137 -11.72 9.13 -8.74
N ILE A 138 -12.22 9.59 -9.88
CA ILE A 138 -13.19 10.67 -9.95
C ILE A 138 -14.44 10.35 -9.10
N TYR A 139 -14.98 9.15 -9.25
CA TYR A 139 -16.17 8.74 -8.50
C TYR A 139 -15.90 8.58 -7.01
N GLY A 140 -14.76 8.00 -6.63
CA GLY A 140 -14.36 7.86 -5.23
C GLY A 140 -14.22 9.22 -4.54
N ARG A 141 -13.49 10.17 -5.16
CA ARG A 141 -13.35 11.54 -4.65
C ARG A 141 -14.68 12.26 -4.54
N THR A 142 -15.52 12.16 -5.57
CA THR A 142 -16.84 12.80 -5.56
C THR A 142 -17.71 12.22 -4.45
N PHE A 143 -17.73 10.90 -4.29
CA PHE A 143 -18.53 10.26 -3.26
C PHE A 143 -18.03 10.59 -1.85
N SER A 144 -16.71 10.64 -1.63
CA SER A 144 -16.11 10.96 -0.33
C SER A 144 -16.54 12.33 0.20
N THR A 145 -16.83 13.30 -0.68
CA THR A 145 -17.32 14.63 -0.26
C THR A 145 -18.68 14.60 0.43
N LEU A 146 -19.43 13.52 0.30
CA LEU A 146 -20.71 13.35 0.97
C LEU A 146 -20.55 12.94 2.45
N GLY A 147 -19.38 12.48 2.86
CA GLY A 147 -19.11 12.02 4.22
C GLY A 147 -20.01 10.86 4.65
N LYS A 148 -20.34 9.95 3.73
CA LYS A 148 -21.27 8.83 3.93
C LYS A 148 -20.64 7.50 3.52
N LEU A 149 -21.09 6.43 4.17
CA LEU A 149 -20.86 5.08 3.68
C LEU A 149 -21.72 4.80 2.43
N LEU A 150 -21.27 3.87 1.59
CA LEU A 150 -22.09 3.34 0.50
C LEU A 150 -23.27 2.55 1.07
N ASP A 151 -24.48 2.97 0.76
CA ASP A 151 -25.68 2.20 1.09
C ASP A 151 -25.74 0.92 0.23
N PRO A 152 -26.22 -0.21 0.75
CA PRO A 152 -26.29 -1.49 0.02
C PRO A 152 -27.49 -1.51 -0.97
N ILE A 153 -27.49 -0.57 -1.90
CA ILE A 153 -28.59 -0.36 -2.87
C ILE A 153 -28.31 -0.98 -4.25
N SER A 154 -27.12 -1.53 -4.45
CA SER A 154 -26.75 -2.26 -5.66
C SER A 154 -25.89 -3.48 -5.30
N GLN A 155 -25.80 -4.44 -6.22
CA GLN A 155 -24.94 -5.62 -6.02
C GLN A 155 -23.50 -5.23 -5.75
N ASP A 156 -22.96 -4.24 -6.46
CA ASP A 156 -21.58 -3.76 -6.27
C ASP A 156 -21.40 -3.09 -4.90
N ALA A 157 -22.34 -2.26 -4.47
CA ALA A 157 -22.31 -1.62 -3.16
C ALA A 157 -22.42 -2.64 -2.00
N CYS A 158 -23.19 -3.72 -2.19
CA CYS A 158 -23.30 -4.80 -1.20
C CYS A 158 -21.97 -5.52 -0.93
N ALA A 159 -21.02 -5.50 -1.87
CA ALA A 159 -19.69 -6.07 -1.65
C ALA A 159 -18.91 -5.38 -0.51
N PHE A 160 -19.29 -4.15 -0.17
CA PHE A 160 -18.69 -3.34 0.88
C PHE A 160 -19.54 -3.22 2.15
N TYR A 161 -20.65 -3.95 2.21
CA TYR A 161 -21.57 -3.89 3.36
C TYR A 161 -20.85 -4.27 4.66
N GLU A 162 -20.97 -3.42 5.68
CA GLU A 162 -20.33 -3.55 7.01
C GLU A 162 -18.78 -3.58 7.00
N THR A 163 -18.13 -3.36 5.84
CA THR A 163 -16.67 -3.39 5.72
C THR A 163 -16.06 -2.02 5.45
N GLN A 164 -16.83 -0.95 5.58
CA GLN A 164 -16.42 0.42 5.30
C GLN A 164 -16.16 1.21 6.57
N GLY A 165 -15.09 2.02 6.57
CA GLY A 165 -14.83 3.05 7.57
C GLY A 165 -14.99 4.45 6.97
N ILE A 166 -15.15 5.47 7.82
CA ILE A 166 -15.09 6.88 7.41
C ILE A 166 -14.13 7.61 8.32
N TYR A 167 -13.11 8.23 7.74
CA TYR A 167 -12.32 9.24 8.40
C TYR A 167 -12.92 10.62 8.12
N LYS A 168 -13.29 11.38 9.17
CA LYS A 168 -14.04 12.62 9.04
C LYS A 168 -13.21 13.88 9.31
N ASP A 169 -12.07 13.72 9.94
CA ASP A 169 -11.25 14.83 10.41
C ASP A 169 -10.21 15.19 9.35
N PHE A 170 -10.69 15.70 8.19
CA PHE A 170 -9.82 16.08 7.10
C PHE A 170 -8.99 17.31 7.43
N SER A 171 -7.67 17.19 7.41
CA SER A 171 -6.72 18.28 7.71
C SER A 171 -5.88 18.72 6.49
N GLY A 172 -6.07 18.12 5.34
CA GLY A 172 -5.31 18.41 4.12
C GLY A 172 -4.56 17.19 3.57
N VAL A 173 -3.39 17.43 2.99
CA VAL A 173 -2.51 16.34 2.55
C VAL A 173 -1.86 15.72 3.78
N VAL A 174 -1.96 14.40 3.89
CA VAL A 174 -1.37 13.66 5.03
C VAL A 174 0.15 13.63 4.87
N GLU A 175 0.83 14.39 5.70
CA GLU A 175 2.30 14.44 5.74
C GLU A 175 2.85 13.94 7.08
N GLU A 176 2.01 13.95 8.11
CA GLU A 176 2.38 13.53 9.46
C GLU A 176 1.86 12.13 9.78
N VAL A 177 2.70 11.38 10.46
CA VAL A 177 2.38 9.98 10.84
C VAL A 177 1.21 9.88 11.82
N ASP A 178 0.99 10.92 12.64
CA ASP A 178 -0.12 10.97 13.60
C ASP A 178 -1.49 10.93 12.89
N GLU A 179 -1.62 11.58 11.75
CA GLU A 179 -2.84 11.50 10.94
C GLU A 179 -3.00 10.10 10.30
N GLY A 180 -1.88 9.44 9.94
CA GLY A 180 -1.89 8.05 9.52
C GLY A 180 -2.43 7.10 10.60
N ASP A 181 -2.12 7.35 11.87
CA ASP A 181 -2.66 6.59 13.00
C ASP A 181 -4.18 6.80 13.14
N LEU A 182 -4.68 8.03 13.00
CA LEU A 182 -6.13 8.34 13.03
C LEU A 182 -6.88 7.69 11.87
N ILE A 183 -6.29 7.65 10.68
CA ILE A 183 -6.86 6.95 9.51
C ILE A 183 -6.92 5.44 9.78
N ALA A 184 -5.86 4.86 10.34
CA ALA A 184 -5.83 3.44 10.67
C ALA A 184 -6.86 3.09 11.77
N GLU A 185 -7.06 3.98 12.75
CA GLU A 185 -8.10 3.85 13.78
C GLU A 185 -9.50 3.92 13.17
N ALA A 186 -9.75 4.90 12.27
CA ALA A 186 -11.04 5.02 11.57
C ALA A 186 -11.36 3.80 10.70
N LEU A 187 -10.35 3.18 10.09
CA LEU A 187 -10.52 1.93 9.36
C LEU A 187 -10.86 0.77 10.31
N GLY A 188 -10.25 0.69 11.49
CA GLY A 188 -10.45 -0.38 12.46
C GLY A 188 -10.26 -1.76 11.84
N ASP A 189 -11.26 -2.63 11.96
CA ASP A 189 -11.29 -3.98 11.36
C ASP A 189 -11.85 -4.01 9.93
N LYS A 190 -12.18 -2.86 9.38
CA LYS A 190 -12.81 -2.71 8.05
C LYS A 190 -11.81 -2.95 6.91
N LYS A 191 -12.33 -3.00 5.68
CA LYS A 191 -11.54 -3.24 4.46
C LYS A 191 -11.37 -2.01 3.58
N VAL A 192 -12.29 -1.07 3.67
CA VAL A 192 -12.31 0.15 2.86
C VAL A 192 -12.79 1.32 3.70
#